data_d6c9275dcc5ab4078d52b9b3f8a32e15
#
_entry.id   d6c9275dcc5ab4078d52b9b3f8a32e15
#
_cell.length_a   1.000
_cell.length_b   1.000
_cell.length_c   1.000
_cell.angle_alpha   90.00
_cell.angle_beta   90.00
_cell.angle_gamma   90.00
#
_symmetry.space_group_name_H-M   'P 1'
#
loop_
_entity.id
_entity.type
_entity.pdbx_description
1 polymer ?
#
loop_
_entity_poly.entity_id
_entity_poly.type
_entity_poly.pdbx_seq_one_letter_code
_entity_poly.pdbx_strand_id
1 'polypeptide(L)'
;ADVLPKQKMEQAYTKITARNRQKINEQNKLDFVSTPEGFGFLYDFFVKKSSENKNLIHGSTYENRHNLPDDYIDSLIESYTENQLEAYLNGQFINLTSGNVYYVFDRNTHHSDREIKEHDILHIGMDFNITNMNAVVRVIDAGISTAVDEIVGAFDTADMVRIIKERYPNNRVIIYPDASSASSNTAGVSDLTLLQQARLYVRINKKNPRVRDRVSVVNNAFEKMHSFVNIHRCPSLTEAYEQIGYRNGEPDKTSGHDHITDADGYVVHALHFKSRGRPTFGTGGGLL
;
A
#
# COMPACT_ATOMS: atom_id res chain seq x y z
N ALA A 1 -18.23 10.39 14.86
CA ALA A 1 -18.49 8.92 14.91
C ALA A 1 -17.20 8.12 14.97
N ASP A 2 -16.13 8.51 14.34
CA ASP A 2 -14.84 7.76 14.34
C ASP A 2 -13.97 7.98 15.58
N VAL A 3 -14.50 8.63 16.60
CA VAL A 3 -13.84 8.77 17.91
C VAL A 3 -13.79 7.43 18.68
N LEU A 4 -14.62 6.47 18.28
CA LEU A 4 -14.62 5.14 18.87
C LEU A 4 -13.75 4.16 18.06
N PRO A 5 -13.06 3.22 18.73
CA PRO A 5 -12.38 2.15 18.05
C PRO A 5 -13.30 1.42 17.07
N LYS A 6 -12.79 1.07 15.90
CA LYS A 6 -13.53 0.44 14.78
C LYS A 6 -14.49 -0.67 15.24
N GLN A 7 -14.01 -1.60 16.07
CA GLN A 7 -14.82 -2.71 16.57
C GLN A 7 -16.03 -2.24 17.42
N LYS A 8 -15.87 -1.16 18.20
CA LYS A 8 -16.97 -0.59 18.97
C LYS A 8 -18.00 0.11 18.08
N MET A 9 -17.54 0.74 17.01
CA MET A 9 -18.44 1.35 16.02
C MET A 9 -19.24 0.30 15.26
N GLU A 10 -18.63 -0.82 14.87
CA GLU A 10 -19.32 -1.96 14.25
C GLU A 10 -20.42 -2.52 15.15
N GLN A 11 -20.12 -2.69 16.45
CA GLN A 11 -21.10 -3.14 17.43
C GLN A 11 -22.23 -2.14 17.62
N ALA A 12 -21.92 -0.83 17.67
CA ALA A 12 -22.92 0.23 17.78
C ALA A 12 -23.84 0.25 16.55
N TYR A 13 -23.26 0.20 15.35
CA TYR A 13 -24.00 0.12 14.09
C TYR A 13 -24.97 -1.07 14.07
N THR A 14 -24.48 -2.27 14.40
CA THR A 14 -25.32 -3.47 14.44
C THR A 14 -26.50 -3.32 15.40
N LYS A 15 -26.25 -2.76 16.59
CA LYS A 15 -27.32 -2.55 17.60
C LYS A 15 -28.33 -1.50 17.16
N ILE A 16 -27.88 -0.40 16.53
CA ILE A 16 -28.76 0.68 16.04
C ILE A 16 -29.61 0.16 14.89
N THR A 17 -29.00 -0.50 13.92
CA THR A 17 -29.69 -1.06 12.76
C THR A 17 -30.76 -2.06 13.17
N ALA A 18 -30.47 -2.95 14.15
CA ALA A 18 -31.45 -3.90 14.68
C ALA A 18 -32.67 -3.23 15.34
N ARG A 19 -32.53 -2.00 15.80
CA ARG A 19 -33.59 -1.23 16.44
C ARG A 19 -34.32 -0.25 15.48
N ASN A 20 -33.68 0.07 14.34
CA ASN A 20 -34.26 0.95 13.31
C ASN A 20 -35.27 0.18 12.43
N ARG A 21 -36.30 -0.38 13.03
CA ARG A 21 -37.28 -1.29 12.42
C ARG A 21 -38.73 -0.79 12.43
N GLN A 22 -38.98 0.34 13.08
CA GLN A 22 -40.32 0.89 13.16
C GLN A 22 -40.66 1.57 11.82
N LYS A 23 -41.72 1.11 11.16
CA LYS A 23 -42.17 1.66 9.88
C LYS A 23 -43.01 2.93 10.15
N ILE A 24 -42.33 4.08 10.25
CA ILE A 24 -42.98 5.40 10.40
C ILE A 24 -43.07 6.10 9.04
N ASN A 25 -42.02 5.93 8.21
CA ASN A 25 -41.91 6.50 6.87
C ASN A 25 -41.67 5.40 5.83
N GLU A 26 -41.67 5.75 4.55
CA GLU A 26 -41.40 4.80 3.47
C GLU A 26 -40.02 4.15 3.56
N GLN A 27 -39.03 4.86 4.12
CA GLN A 27 -37.66 4.40 4.23
C GLN A 27 -37.02 4.83 5.55
N ASN A 28 -36.50 3.85 6.31
CA ASN A 28 -35.67 4.13 7.49
C ASN A 28 -34.26 4.52 7.05
N LYS A 29 -33.74 5.61 7.60
CA LYS A 29 -32.38 6.09 7.32
C LYS A 29 -31.55 6.10 8.59
N LEU A 30 -30.24 6.01 8.40
CA LEU A 30 -29.25 6.17 9.46
C LEU A 30 -28.13 7.05 8.90
N ASP A 31 -27.99 8.24 9.48
CA ASP A 31 -27.00 9.21 9.06
C ASP A 31 -25.83 9.25 10.06
N PHE A 32 -24.62 9.36 9.53
CA PHE A 32 -23.39 9.55 10.29
C PHE A 32 -22.81 10.91 9.95
N VAL A 33 -22.45 11.67 10.97
CA VAL A 33 -21.71 12.94 10.82
C VAL A 33 -20.40 12.79 11.59
N SER A 34 -19.29 13.01 10.92
CA SER A 34 -17.97 12.88 11.52
C SER A 34 -16.92 13.62 10.70
N THR A 35 -15.82 14.03 11.34
CA THR A 35 -14.59 14.35 10.64
C THR A 35 -13.87 13.04 10.29
N PRO A 36 -13.30 12.89 9.09
CA PRO A 36 -12.69 11.65 8.64
C PRO A 36 -11.26 11.50 9.23
N GLU A 37 -11.19 11.12 10.50
CA GLU A 37 -9.92 10.89 11.22
C GLU A 37 -9.39 9.48 10.95
N GLY A 38 -8.74 9.29 9.81
CA GLY A 38 -8.13 8.00 9.45
C GLY A 38 -9.09 7.01 8.78
N PHE A 39 -8.59 5.77 8.61
CA PHE A 39 -9.27 4.71 7.86
C PHE A 39 -10.09 3.79 8.79
N GLY A 40 -10.97 4.40 9.59
CA GLY A 40 -11.81 3.73 10.56
C GLY A 40 -13.04 3.03 9.98
N PHE A 41 -14.07 2.85 10.85
CA PHE A 41 -15.32 2.18 10.48
C PHE A 41 -16.04 2.89 9.31
N LEU A 42 -16.09 4.23 9.30
CA LEU A 42 -16.81 4.98 8.25
C LEU A 42 -16.13 4.84 6.90
N TYR A 43 -14.79 4.84 6.85
CA TYR A 43 -14.06 4.57 5.64
C TYR A 43 -14.40 3.19 5.06
N ASP A 44 -14.30 2.15 5.88
CA ASP A 44 -14.63 0.79 5.44
C ASP A 44 -16.08 0.67 4.98
N PHE A 45 -16.98 1.32 5.69
CA PHE A 45 -18.42 1.19 5.46
C PHE A 45 -18.89 1.94 4.21
N PHE A 46 -18.39 3.15 3.99
CA PHE A 46 -18.85 4.02 2.89
C PHE A 46 -17.93 3.98 1.67
N VAL A 47 -16.62 3.81 1.86
CA VAL A 47 -15.65 3.84 0.75
C VAL A 47 -15.35 2.42 0.25
N LYS A 48 -14.86 1.51 1.12
CA LYS A 48 -14.51 0.13 0.71
C LYS A 48 -15.70 -0.75 0.40
N LYS A 49 -16.76 -0.67 1.20
CA LYS A 49 -17.99 -1.47 1.07
C LYS A 49 -19.14 -0.61 0.56
N SER A 50 -18.85 0.27 -0.40
CA SER A 50 -19.87 1.12 -1.04
C SER A 50 -20.97 0.28 -1.70
N SER A 51 -22.19 0.78 -1.70
CA SER A 51 -23.33 0.16 -2.35
C SER A 51 -24.37 1.23 -2.66
N GLU A 52 -25.34 0.94 -3.53
CA GLU A 52 -26.39 1.87 -3.94
C GLU A 52 -27.22 2.45 -2.76
N ASN A 53 -27.27 1.73 -1.64
CA ASN A 53 -27.97 2.17 -0.43
C ASN A 53 -27.11 3.00 0.54
N LYS A 54 -25.88 3.33 0.16
CA LYS A 54 -24.94 4.10 0.97
C LYS A 54 -24.49 5.33 0.21
N ASN A 55 -24.75 6.48 0.77
CA ASN A 55 -24.33 7.75 0.18
C ASN A 55 -23.28 8.41 1.08
N LEU A 56 -22.15 8.79 0.52
CA LEU A 56 -21.10 9.55 1.17
C LEU A 56 -21.12 10.97 0.63
N ILE A 57 -21.27 11.93 1.53
CA ILE A 57 -21.20 13.35 1.20
C ILE A 57 -19.96 13.91 1.88
N HIS A 58 -19.03 14.41 1.12
CA HIS A 58 -17.90 15.16 1.61
C HIS A 58 -18.26 16.63 1.73
N GLY A 59 -17.93 17.24 2.86
CA GLY A 59 -18.03 18.67 3.08
C GLY A 59 -16.69 19.24 3.47
N SER A 60 -16.31 20.34 2.85
CA SER A 60 -15.11 21.11 3.22
C SER A 60 -15.45 22.18 4.25
N THR A 61 -14.55 22.45 5.20
CA THR A 61 -14.69 23.58 6.13
C THR A 61 -14.74 24.91 5.38
N TYR A 62 -14.10 25.01 4.21
CA TYR A 62 -14.15 26.20 3.36
C TYR A 62 -15.56 26.50 2.84
N GLU A 63 -16.39 25.50 2.58
CA GLU A 63 -17.79 25.68 2.14
C GLU A 63 -18.65 26.33 3.23
N ASN A 64 -18.26 26.13 4.50
CA ASN A 64 -18.95 26.70 5.66
C ASN A 64 -18.30 28.01 6.16
N ARG A 65 -17.35 28.60 5.43
CA ARG A 65 -16.57 29.77 5.86
C ARG A 65 -17.45 30.94 6.32
N HIS A 66 -18.59 31.12 5.69
CA HIS A 66 -19.53 32.21 6.00
C HIS A 66 -20.19 32.11 7.40
N ASN A 67 -20.13 30.94 8.04
CA ASN A 67 -20.66 30.71 9.38
C ASN A 67 -19.54 30.60 10.45
N LEU A 68 -18.27 30.71 10.04
CA LEU A 68 -17.11 30.59 10.93
C LEU A 68 -16.54 31.96 11.27
N PRO A 69 -15.85 32.12 12.42
CA PRO A 69 -15.06 33.31 12.69
C PRO A 69 -14.04 33.57 11.58
N ASP A 70 -13.75 34.84 11.30
CA ASP A 70 -12.86 35.25 10.19
C ASP A 70 -11.46 34.63 10.27
N ASP A 71 -10.94 34.44 11.49
CA ASP A 71 -9.61 33.90 11.79
C ASP A 71 -9.60 32.37 12.02
N TYR A 72 -10.74 31.69 11.94
CA TYR A 72 -10.87 30.28 12.31
C TYR A 72 -9.98 29.37 11.41
N ILE A 73 -10.10 29.55 10.10
CA ILE A 73 -9.35 28.73 9.12
C ILE A 73 -7.85 29.01 9.24
N ASP A 74 -7.47 30.27 9.40
CA ASP A 74 -6.07 30.68 9.54
C ASP A 74 -5.47 30.10 10.84
N SER A 75 -6.22 30.07 11.92
CA SER A 75 -5.78 29.47 13.19
C SER A 75 -5.57 27.95 13.08
N LEU A 76 -6.36 27.25 12.26
CA LEU A 76 -6.15 25.82 11.96
C LEU A 76 -4.86 25.62 11.13
N ILE A 77 -4.66 26.46 10.10
CA ILE A 77 -3.46 26.39 9.24
C ILE A 77 -2.18 26.60 10.05
N GLU A 78 -2.20 27.51 11.04
CA GLU A 78 -1.06 27.75 11.92
C GLU A 78 -0.80 26.61 12.92
N SER A 79 -1.85 25.89 13.34
CA SER A 79 -1.78 24.95 14.46
C SER A 79 -1.65 23.49 14.02
N TYR A 80 -2.09 23.15 12.81
CA TYR A 80 -2.24 21.77 12.36
C TYR A 80 -1.17 21.37 11.35
N THR A 81 -0.81 20.08 11.37
CA THR A 81 0.04 19.48 10.34
C THR A 81 -0.72 19.38 9.02
N GLU A 82 0.00 19.25 7.90
CA GLU A 82 -0.58 19.12 6.57
C GLU A 82 -1.65 18.01 6.50
N ASN A 83 -1.38 16.84 7.06
CA ASN A 83 -2.35 15.74 7.12
C ASN A 83 -3.59 16.08 7.95
N GLN A 84 -3.42 16.81 9.04
CA GLN A 84 -4.57 17.28 9.83
C GLN A 84 -5.39 18.31 9.06
N LEU A 85 -4.76 19.20 8.29
CA LEU A 85 -5.46 20.16 7.44
C LEU A 85 -6.28 19.46 6.36
N GLU A 86 -5.73 18.43 5.72
CA GLU A 86 -6.47 17.63 4.74
C GLU A 86 -7.71 16.95 5.34
N ALA A 87 -7.59 16.40 6.55
CA ALA A 87 -8.74 15.80 7.24
C ALA A 87 -9.77 16.84 7.71
N TYR A 88 -9.32 17.91 8.35
CA TYR A 88 -10.22 18.86 9.05
C TYR A 88 -10.73 19.99 8.16
N LEU A 89 -9.94 20.44 7.16
CA LEU A 89 -10.37 21.48 6.22
C LEU A 89 -11.00 20.91 4.96
N ASN A 90 -10.39 19.85 4.39
CA ASN A 90 -10.82 19.28 3.11
C ASN A 90 -11.73 18.06 3.25
N GLY A 91 -11.94 17.57 4.49
CA GLY A 91 -12.81 16.41 4.75
C GLY A 91 -12.31 15.10 4.14
N GLN A 92 -10.99 14.95 3.95
CA GLN A 92 -10.40 13.77 3.36
C GLN A 92 -10.08 12.69 4.40
N PHE A 93 -10.32 11.41 4.05
CA PHE A 93 -9.85 10.30 4.87
C PHE A 93 -8.32 10.18 4.75
N ILE A 94 -7.62 10.55 5.79
CA ILE A 94 -6.16 10.53 5.87
C ILE A 94 -5.71 9.85 7.15
N ASN A 95 -4.58 9.17 7.09
CA ASN A 95 -3.95 8.60 8.28
C ASN A 95 -3.37 9.71 9.16
N LEU A 96 -4.06 10.06 10.22
CA LEU A 96 -3.63 11.06 11.20
C LEU A 96 -2.65 10.51 12.24
N THR A 97 -2.39 9.21 12.26
CA THR A 97 -1.36 8.63 13.12
C THR A 97 0.00 9.13 12.67
N SER A 98 0.66 9.88 13.53
CA SER A 98 2.02 10.35 13.31
C SER A 98 2.92 9.15 13.02
N GLY A 99 3.50 9.09 11.81
CA GLY A 99 4.41 8.02 11.45
C GLY A 99 3.92 7.07 10.37
N ASN A 100 3.19 7.53 9.35
CA ASN A 100 2.98 6.72 8.16
C ASN A 100 4.34 6.30 7.57
N VAL A 101 4.50 5.00 7.30
CA VAL A 101 5.73 4.44 6.75
C VAL A 101 5.99 4.98 5.35
N TYR A 102 4.96 5.05 4.52
CA TYR A 102 5.04 5.54 3.14
C TYR A 102 4.40 6.92 2.98
N TYR A 103 4.93 7.87 3.74
CA TYR A 103 4.40 9.23 3.88
C TYR A 103 4.40 10.07 2.60
N VAL A 104 5.16 9.67 1.58
CA VAL A 104 5.17 10.34 0.26
C VAL A 104 4.04 9.85 -0.64
N PHE A 105 3.52 8.65 -0.39
CA PHE A 105 2.48 8.09 -1.25
C PHE A 105 1.16 8.86 -1.11
N ASP A 106 0.65 9.34 -2.22
CA ASP A 106 -0.69 9.90 -2.38
C ASP A 106 -1.38 9.24 -3.57
N ARG A 107 -2.59 8.71 -3.35
CA ARG A 107 -3.30 7.93 -4.38
C ARG A 107 -3.69 8.71 -5.62
N ASN A 108 -3.86 10.02 -5.52
CA ASN A 108 -4.24 10.85 -6.66
C ASN A 108 -3.00 11.23 -7.49
N THR A 109 -1.92 11.57 -6.80
CA THR A 109 -0.65 12.00 -7.41
C THR A 109 0.10 10.82 -8.03
N HIS A 110 0.08 9.64 -7.37
CA HIS A 110 0.88 8.48 -7.77
C HIS A 110 0.04 7.39 -8.46
N HIS A 111 -1.17 7.73 -8.90
CA HIS A 111 -2.00 6.85 -9.72
C HIS A 111 -1.54 6.82 -11.18
N SER A 112 -1.69 5.64 -11.79
CA SER A 112 -1.49 5.46 -13.23
C SER A 112 -2.42 4.36 -13.74
N ASP A 113 -3.15 4.62 -14.82
CA ASP A 113 -4.02 3.65 -15.48
C ASP A 113 -3.26 2.61 -16.33
N ARG A 114 -1.93 2.50 -16.15
CA ARG A 114 -1.10 1.52 -16.86
C ARG A 114 -1.56 0.11 -16.57
N GLU A 115 -1.88 -0.64 -17.60
CA GLU A 115 -2.24 -2.06 -17.55
C GLU A 115 -1.16 -2.92 -18.21
N ILE A 116 -1.17 -4.23 -17.92
CA ILE A 116 -0.25 -5.20 -18.52
C ILE A 116 -0.57 -5.32 -20.02
N LYS A 117 0.47 -5.22 -20.87
CA LYS A 117 0.40 -5.45 -22.30
C LYS A 117 1.07 -6.76 -22.65
N GLU A 118 0.69 -7.33 -23.78
CA GLU A 118 1.43 -8.44 -24.39
C GLU A 118 2.89 -8.02 -24.59
N HIS A 119 3.84 -8.88 -24.32
CA HIS A 119 5.29 -8.64 -24.37
C HIS A 119 5.89 -7.75 -23.27
N ASP A 120 5.11 -7.21 -22.33
CA ASP A 120 5.69 -6.58 -21.15
C ASP A 120 6.59 -7.58 -20.38
N ILE A 121 7.70 -7.07 -19.87
CA ILE A 121 8.48 -7.82 -18.87
C ILE A 121 7.90 -7.49 -17.52
N LEU A 122 7.38 -8.51 -16.83
CA LEU A 122 6.78 -8.36 -15.52
C LEU A 122 7.84 -8.54 -14.43
N HIS A 123 7.97 -7.55 -13.58
CA HIS A 123 8.83 -7.55 -12.41
C HIS A 123 7.96 -7.83 -11.18
N ILE A 124 8.10 -9.01 -10.58
CA ILE A 124 7.23 -9.44 -9.48
C ILE A 124 8.02 -9.48 -8.18
N GLY A 125 7.69 -8.60 -7.26
CA GLY A 125 8.14 -8.67 -5.87
C GLY A 125 7.31 -9.69 -5.10
N MET A 126 7.94 -10.50 -4.24
CA MET A 126 7.27 -11.60 -3.56
C MET A 126 7.72 -11.71 -2.11
N ASP A 127 6.75 -11.77 -1.20
CA ASP A 127 6.96 -12.04 0.21
C ASP A 127 6.47 -13.45 0.56
N PHE A 128 7.37 -14.27 1.14
CA PHE A 128 7.11 -15.65 1.48
C PHE A 128 6.62 -15.74 2.92
N ASN A 129 5.31 -15.66 3.08
CA ASN A 129 4.69 -15.94 4.38
C ASN A 129 3.97 -17.30 4.36
N ILE A 130 3.99 -18.01 5.47
CA ILE A 130 3.27 -19.27 5.60
C ILE A 130 1.78 -18.97 5.58
N THR A 131 1.05 -19.55 4.61
CA THR A 131 -0.42 -19.45 4.43
C THR A 131 -0.99 -18.13 3.91
N ASN A 132 -0.18 -17.12 3.59
CA ASN A 132 -0.67 -15.85 3.04
C ASN A 132 0.43 -15.15 2.24
N MET A 133 0.85 -15.74 1.15
CA MET A 133 1.85 -15.15 0.26
C MET A 133 1.27 -14.01 -0.54
N ASN A 134 2.03 -12.93 -0.65
CA ASN A 134 1.66 -11.76 -1.43
C ASN A 134 2.71 -11.47 -2.49
N ALA A 135 2.26 -10.98 -3.63
CA ALA A 135 3.13 -10.53 -4.71
C ALA A 135 2.57 -9.26 -5.35
N VAL A 136 3.47 -8.39 -5.78
CA VAL A 136 3.13 -7.18 -6.54
C VAL A 136 3.82 -7.24 -7.89
N VAL A 137 3.04 -7.01 -8.94
CA VAL A 137 3.48 -7.05 -10.34
C VAL A 137 3.75 -5.63 -10.83
N ARG A 138 4.97 -5.37 -11.29
CA ARG A 138 5.37 -4.09 -11.85
C ARG A 138 5.81 -4.19 -13.29
N VAL A 139 5.58 -3.14 -14.05
CA VAL A 139 6.15 -2.89 -15.38
C VAL A 139 7.06 -1.69 -15.33
N ILE A 140 8.02 -1.60 -16.28
CA ILE A 140 8.96 -0.48 -16.38
C ILE A 140 8.82 0.15 -17.75
N ASP A 141 8.48 1.42 -17.78
CA ASP A 141 8.44 2.24 -18.99
C ASP A 141 9.38 3.44 -18.82
N ALA A 142 10.41 3.56 -19.65
CA ALA A 142 11.37 4.67 -19.64
C ALA A 142 11.98 4.99 -18.25
N GLY A 143 12.21 3.97 -17.43
CA GLY A 143 12.79 4.12 -16.08
C GLY A 143 11.77 4.40 -14.96
N ILE A 144 10.49 4.54 -15.30
CA ILE A 144 9.38 4.63 -14.37
C ILE A 144 8.82 3.24 -14.12
N SER A 145 8.64 2.85 -12.86
CA SER A 145 8.04 1.58 -12.49
C SER A 145 6.59 1.78 -12.02
N THR A 146 5.66 1.02 -12.58
CA THR A 146 4.24 1.06 -12.17
C THR A 146 3.80 -0.31 -11.65
N ALA A 147 3.20 -0.34 -10.46
CA ALA A 147 2.49 -1.51 -9.97
C ALA A 147 1.17 -1.64 -10.75
N VAL A 148 0.99 -2.75 -11.47
CA VAL A 148 -0.09 -2.95 -12.45
C VAL A 148 -1.02 -4.09 -12.11
N ASP A 149 -0.63 -4.97 -11.18
CA ASP A 149 -1.47 -6.04 -10.63
C ASP A 149 -0.90 -6.52 -9.29
N GLU A 150 -1.72 -7.20 -8.50
CA GLU A 150 -1.33 -7.80 -7.23
C GLU A 150 -1.90 -9.22 -7.10
N ILE A 151 -1.19 -10.07 -6.37
CA ILE A 151 -1.64 -11.40 -5.97
C ILE A 151 -1.61 -11.43 -4.46
N VAL A 152 -2.76 -11.62 -3.84
CA VAL A 152 -2.93 -11.60 -2.38
C VAL A 152 -3.47 -12.94 -1.92
N GLY A 153 -2.88 -13.49 -0.86
CA GLY A 153 -3.39 -14.66 -0.19
C GLY A 153 -3.15 -15.98 -0.93
N ALA A 154 -2.09 -16.09 -1.74
CA ALA A 154 -1.69 -17.38 -2.27
C ALA A 154 -1.29 -18.31 -1.12
N PHE A 155 -1.71 -19.57 -1.20
CA PHE A 155 -1.55 -20.53 -0.11
C PHE A 155 -0.09 -20.92 0.12
N ASP A 156 0.63 -21.18 -0.96
CA ASP A 156 2.05 -21.55 -0.95
C ASP A 156 2.74 -21.15 -2.26
N THR A 157 4.02 -21.46 -2.37
CA THR A 157 4.81 -21.16 -3.57
C THR A 157 4.30 -21.87 -4.82
N ALA A 158 3.77 -23.07 -4.71
CA ALA A 158 3.23 -23.81 -5.85
C ALA A 158 1.94 -23.15 -6.36
N ASP A 159 1.09 -22.71 -5.45
CA ASP A 159 -0.13 -21.94 -5.78
C ASP A 159 0.22 -20.59 -6.40
N MET A 160 1.18 -19.87 -5.85
CA MET A 160 1.67 -18.61 -6.42
C MET A 160 2.19 -18.80 -7.86
N VAL A 161 2.99 -19.83 -8.10
CA VAL A 161 3.49 -20.19 -9.43
C VAL A 161 2.34 -20.48 -10.38
N ARG A 162 1.32 -21.25 -9.94
CA ARG A 162 0.13 -21.55 -10.72
C ARG A 162 -0.58 -20.27 -11.14
N ILE A 163 -0.86 -19.38 -10.17
CA ILE A 163 -1.54 -18.10 -10.42
C ILE A 163 -0.75 -17.24 -11.42
N ILE A 164 0.57 -17.12 -11.24
CA ILE A 164 1.43 -16.34 -12.15
C ILE A 164 1.35 -16.89 -13.58
N LYS A 165 1.44 -18.20 -13.76
CA LYS A 165 1.37 -18.81 -15.09
C LYS A 165 0.00 -18.70 -15.76
N GLU A 166 -1.07 -18.77 -14.97
CA GLU A 166 -2.44 -18.63 -15.46
C GLU A 166 -2.75 -17.17 -15.85
N ARG A 167 -2.31 -16.20 -15.04
CA ARG A 167 -2.60 -14.79 -15.32
C ARG A 167 -1.68 -14.20 -16.42
N TYR A 168 -0.43 -14.66 -16.53
CA TYR A 168 0.58 -14.05 -17.41
C TYR A 168 1.27 -15.08 -18.34
N PRO A 169 0.49 -15.86 -19.13
CA PRO A 169 1.03 -16.97 -19.92
C PRO A 169 2.02 -16.53 -21.00
N ASN A 170 1.87 -15.30 -21.51
CA ASN A 170 2.64 -14.79 -22.65
C ASN A 170 3.70 -13.76 -22.24
N ASN A 171 3.78 -13.41 -20.94
CA ASN A 171 4.71 -12.40 -20.46
C ASN A 171 5.99 -13.04 -19.91
N ARG A 172 7.12 -12.41 -20.15
CA ARG A 172 8.38 -12.75 -19.46
C ARG A 172 8.31 -12.25 -18.02
N VAL A 173 8.50 -13.15 -17.06
CA VAL A 173 8.41 -12.86 -15.63
C VAL A 173 9.80 -12.88 -14.98
N ILE A 174 10.10 -11.87 -14.16
CA ILE A 174 11.28 -11.80 -13.31
C ILE A 174 10.82 -11.65 -11.86
N ILE A 175 11.19 -12.60 -11.01
CA ILE A 175 10.79 -12.64 -9.59
C ILE A 175 11.89 -12.00 -8.74
N TYR A 176 11.48 -11.18 -7.79
CA TYR A 176 12.32 -10.55 -6.76
C TYR A 176 11.83 -11.01 -5.38
N PRO A 177 12.27 -12.18 -4.93
CA PRO A 177 11.79 -12.76 -3.68
C PRO A 177 12.53 -12.21 -2.47
N ASP A 178 11.96 -12.43 -1.30
CA ASP A 178 12.66 -12.40 -0.02
C ASP A 178 13.86 -13.38 -0.04
N ALA A 179 14.99 -12.97 0.54
CA ALA A 179 16.19 -13.81 0.61
C ALA A 179 15.99 -15.08 1.45
N SER A 180 14.98 -15.14 2.33
CA SER A 180 14.64 -16.34 3.10
C SER A 180 14.14 -17.49 2.22
N SER A 181 13.68 -17.19 0.99
CA SER A 181 13.25 -18.18 0.00
C SER A 181 14.33 -19.21 -0.40
N ALA A 182 15.61 -18.88 -0.15
CA ALA A 182 16.72 -19.80 -0.35
C ALA A 182 16.85 -20.86 0.75
N SER A 183 16.19 -20.65 1.93
CA SER A 183 16.21 -21.61 3.02
C SER A 183 15.27 -22.78 2.70
N SER A 184 15.71 -24.01 3.03
CA SER A 184 14.83 -25.19 2.89
C SER A 184 13.73 -25.15 3.95
N ASN A 185 12.49 -25.43 3.52
CA ASN A 185 11.37 -25.67 4.42
C ASN A 185 11.41 -27.09 5.00
N THR A 186 10.45 -27.43 5.86
CA THR A 186 10.34 -28.75 6.52
C THR A 186 10.23 -29.93 5.53
N ALA A 187 9.84 -29.68 4.27
CA ALA A 187 9.76 -30.68 3.21
C ALA A 187 11.07 -30.86 2.43
N GLY A 188 12.15 -30.10 2.78
CA GLY A 188 13.48 -30.23 2.18
C GLY A 188 13.65 -29.52 0.84
N VAL A 189 12.61 -28.91 0.29
CA VAL A 189 12.65 -28.13 -0.97
C VAL A 189 12.51 -26.66 -0.64
N SER A 190 13.42 -25.81 -1.13
CA SER A 190 13.30 -24.37 -0.94
C SER A 190 12.30 -23.75 -1.91
N ASP A 191 11.67 -22.64 -1.52
CA ASP A 191 10.79 -21.86 -2.40
C ASP A 191 11.51 -21.40 -3.67
N LEU A 192 12.80 -21.05 -3.55
CA LEU A 192 13.65 -20.75 -4.69
C LEU A 192 13.74 -21.91 -5.68
N THR A 193 13.87 -23.15 -5.18
CA THR A 193 13.91 -24.33 -6.03
C THR A 193 12.62 -24.52 -6.81
N LEU A 194 11.45 -24.32 -6.14
CA LEU A 194 10.14 -24.40 -6.81
C LEU A 194 10.00 -23.36 -7.92
N LEU A 195 10.41 -22.12 -7.66
CA LEU A 195 10.38 -21.04 -8.68
C LEU A 195 11.29 -21.40 -9.88
N GLN A 196 12.48 -21.94 -9.64
CA GLN A 196 13.42 -22.35 -10.70
C GLN A 196 12.90 -23.55 -11.50
N GLN A 197 12.34 -24.57 -10.84
CA GLN A 197 11.68 -25.70 -11.50
C GLN A 197 10.51 -25.26 -12.39
N ALA A 198 9.82 -24.20 -11.96
CA ALA A 198 8.75 -23.57 -12.76
C ALA A 198 9.27 -22.77 -13.97
N ARG A 199 10.59 -22.69 -14.16
CA ARG A 199 11.30 -21.92 -15.21
C ARG A 199 11.06 -20.41 -15.12
N LEU A 200 10.80 -19.89 -13.91
CA LEU A 200 10.73 -18.45 -13.65
C LEU A 200 12.16 -17.91 -13.46
N TYR A 201 12.42 -16.73 -14.00
CA TYR A 201 13.70 -16.07 -13.79
C TYR A 201 13.70 -15.38 -12.43
N VAL A 202 14.65 -15.74 -11.55
CA VAL A 202 14.69 -15.23 -10.17
C VAL A 202 15.91 -14.35 -9.96
N ARG A 203 15.71 -13.15 -9.45
CA ARG A 203 16.76 -12.24 -8.98
C ARG A 203 16.69 -12.15 -7.46
N ILE A 204 17.53 -12.92 -6.79
CA ILE A 204 17.62 -12.96 -5.34
C ILE A 204 18.87 -12.26 -4.84
N ASN A 205 18.73 -11.50 -3.76
CA ASN A 205 19.85 -10.94 -3.03
C ASN A 205 20.43 -11.97 -2.06
N LYS A 206 21.74 -11.92 -1.79
CA LYS A 206 22.38 -12.78 -0.76
C LYS A 206 21.81 -12.55 0.64
N LYS A 207 21.28 -11.36 0.90
CA LYS A 207 20.68 -10.95 2.16
C LYS A 207 19.60 -9.90 1.87
N ASN A 208 18.51 -9.94 2.62
CA ASN A 208 17.47 -8.90 2.52
C ASN A 208 18.04 -7.51 2.80
N PRO A 209 17.66 -6.51 2.01
CA PRO A 209 17.85 -5.12 2.38
C PRO A 209 17.19 -4.85 3.76
N ARG A 210 17.79 -4.00 4.55
CA ARG A 210 17.15 -3.57 5.82
C ARG A 210 15.78 -2.95 5.53
N VAL A 211 14.81 -3.17 6.39
CA VAL A 211 13.44 -2.62 6.24
C VAL A 211 13.49 -1.10 6.01
N ARG A 212 14.28 -0.39 6.83
CA ARG A 212 14.46 1.06 6.69
C ARG A 212 14.98 1.47 5.30
N ASP A 213 15.90 0.69 4.73
CA ASP A 213 16.50 1.01 3.44
C ASP A 213 15.46 0.77 2.30
N ARG A 214 14.65 -0.30 2.40
CA ARG A 214 13.55 -0.56 1.46
C ARG A 214 12.51 0.57 1.51
N VAL A 215 12.03 0.92 2.70
CA VAL A 215 11.07 2.01 2.91
C VAL A 215 11.60 3.33 2.35
N SER A 216 12.86 3.66 2.62
CA SER A 216 13.49 4.87 2.10
C SER A 216 13.55 4.89 0.56
N VAL A 217 13.86 3.76 -0.08
CA VAL A 217 13.89 3.67 -1.56
C VAL A 217 12.50 3.82 -2.15
N VAL A 218 11.47 3.23 -1.54
CA VAL A 218 10.07 3.36 -1.99
C VAL A 218 9.60 4.81 -1.89
N ASN A 219 9.77 5.46 -0.73
CA ASN A 219 9.42 6.88 -0.56
C ASN A 219 10.16 7.78 -1.57
N ASN A 220 11.47 7.57 -1.74
CA ASN A 220 12.26 8.35 -2.71
C ASN A 220 11.83 8.09 -4.17
N ALA A 221 11.38 6.89 -4.51
CA ALA A 221 10.86 6.59 -5.85
C ALA A 221 9.53 7.31 -6.11
N PHE A 222 8.66 7.42 -5.13
CA PHE A 222 7.45 8.25 -5.21
C PHE A 222 7.79 9.74 -5.28
N GLU A 223 8.62 10.26 -4.40
CA GLU A 223 9.03 11.68 -4.38
C GLU A 223 9.60 12.15 -5.72
N LYS A 224 10.34 11.27 -6.41
CA LYS A 224 10.92 11.56 -7.73
C LYS A 224 9.99 11.25 -8.90
N MET A 225 8.76 10.86 -8.66
CA MET A 225 7.80 10.45 -9.69
C MET A 225 8.34 9.30 -10.57
N HIS A 226 9.14 8.42 -9.99
CA HIS A 226 9.68 7.22 -10.65
C HIS A 226 8.89 5.94 -10.31
N SER A 227 7.93 6.04 -9.38
CA SER A 227 7.06 4.92 -8.98
C SER A 227 5.60 5.36 -9.02
N PHE A 228 4.75 4.51 -9.61
CA PHE A 228 3.30 4.70 -9.67
C PHE A 228 2.59 3.40 -9.30
N VAL A 229 1.28 3.52 -9.05
CA VAL A 229 0.40 2.39 -8.72
C VAL A 229 -0.89 2.51 -9.52
N ASN A 230 -1.31 1.46 -10.19
CA ASN A 230 -2.68 1.35 -10.67
C ASN A 230 -3.57 1.00 -9.47
N ILE A 231 -4.16 2.01 -8.84
CA ILE A 231 -4.95 1.86 -7.61
C ILE A 231 -6.18 0.96 -7.78
N HIS A 232 -6.68 0.82 -9.00
CA HIS A 232 -7.83 -0.03 -9.32
C HIS A 232 -7.42 -1.50 -9.44
N ARG A 233 -6.18 -1.76 -9.86
CA ARG A 233 -5.63 -3.12 -10.03
C ARG A 233 -4.83 -3.59 -8.82
N CYS A 234 -4.38 -2.65 -7.98
CA CYS A 234 -3.60 -2.89 -6.76
C CYS A 234 -4.27 -2.26 -5.53
N PRO A 235 -5.53 -2.61 -5.21
CA PRO A 235 -6.26 -2.00 -4.09
C PRO A 235 -5.63 -2.32 -2.73
N SER A 236 -5.11 -3.56 -2.54
CA SER A 236 -4.50 -3.95 -1.26
C SER A 236 -3.16 -3.25 -1.03
N LEU A 237 -2.34 -3.10 -2.08
CA LEU A 237 -1.09 -2.35 -2.00
C LEU A 237 -1.36 -0.86 -1.73
N THR A 238 -2.36 -0.28 -2.41
CA THR A 238 -2.76 1.11 -2.21
C THR A 238 -3.18 1.36 -0.76
N GLU A 239 -4.06 0.50 -0.24
CA GLU A 239 -4.49 0.58 1.16
C GLU A 239 -3.33 0.42 2.13
N ALA A 240 -2.44 -0.52 1.87
CA ALA A 240 -1.29 -0.77 2.72
C ALA A 240 -0.34 0.45 2.76
N TYR A 241 -0.09 1.10 1.63
CA TYR A 241 0.71 2.33 1.60
C TYR A 241 0.09 3.49 2.38
N GLU A 242 -1.23 3.58 2.41
CA GLU A 242 -1.93 4.63 3.15
C GLU A 242 -2.04 4.36 4.64
N GLN A 243 -2.11 3.09 5.05
CA GLN A 243 -2.51 2.73 6.40
C GLN A 243 -1.37 2.22 7.30
N ILE A 244 -0.26 1.71 6.73
CA ILE A 244 0.81 1.16 7.55
C ILE A 244 1.53 2.27 8.30
N GLY A 245 1.44 2.22 9.63
CA GLY A 245 2.14 3.12 10.54
C GLY A 245 3.38 2.49 11.14
N TYR A 246 4.14 3.30 11.89
CA TYR A 246 5.24 2.80 12.70
C TYR A 246 4.75 2.34 14.08
N ARG A 247 5.28 1.22 14.55
CA ARG A 247 5.13 0.73 15.90
C ARG A 247 6.51 0.37 16.46
N ASN A 248 6.90 1.00 17.55
CA ASN A 248 8.24 0.82 18.15
C ASN A 248 9.41 1.09 17.18
N GLY A 249 9.25 2.04 16.25
CA GLY A 249 10.28 2.42 15.28
C GLY A 249 10.38 1.51 14.05
N GLU A 250 9.53 0.50 13.92
CA GLU A 250 9.43 -0.39 12.76
C GLU A 250 8.01 -0.35 12.17
N PRO A 251 7.81 -0.67 10.86
CA PRO A 251 6.48 -0.82 10.30
C PRO A 251 5.63 -1.79 11.11
N ASP A 252 4.37 -1.41 11.37
CA ASP A 252 3.48 -2.22 12.22
C ASP A 252 3.04 -3.51 11.51
N LYS A 253 3.61 -4.62 11.97
CA LYS A 253 3.30 -5.97 11.47
C LYS A 253 1.97 -6.53 11.97
N THR A 254 1.32 -5.86 12.92
CA THR A 254 0.02 -6.33 13.44
C THR A 254 -1.16 -5.84 12.61
N SER A 255 -0.92 -4.89 11.71
CA SER A 255 -1.94 -4.36 10.80
C SER A 255 -2.29 -5.29 9.64
N GLY A 256 -1.39 -6.24 9.30
CA GLY A 256 -1.51 -7.11 8.12
C GLY A 256 -1.17 -6.44 6.79
N HIS A 257 -0.73 -5.17 6.83
CA HIS A 257 -0.33 -4.42 5.64
C HIS A 257 1.15 -4.60 5.28
N ASP A 258 1.94 -5.18 6.18
CA ASP A 258 3.38 -5.35 6.02
C ASP A 258 3.75 -6.32 4.89
N HIS A 259 3.00 -7.42 4.71
CA HIS A 259 3.33 -8.43 3.73
C HIS A 259 3.33 -7.93 2.28
N ILE A 260 2.30 -7.19 1.88
CA ILE A 260 2.21 -6.69 0.51
C ILE A 260 3.19 -5.52 0.27
N THR A 261 3.43 -4.68 1.29
CA THR A 261 4.43 -3.61 1.20
C THR A 261 5.85 -4.15 1.22
N ASP A 262 6.11 -5.26 1.90
CA ASP A 262 7.40 -5.95 1.86
C ASP A 262 7.63 -6.59 0.48
N ALA A 263 6.61 -7.27 -0.09
CA ALA A 263 6.67 -7.80 -1.45
C ALA A 263 7.03 -6.70 -2.47
N ASP A 264 6.32 -5.57 -2.43
CA ASP A 264 6.62 -4.45 -3.32
C ASP A 264 7.97 -3.80 -3.02
N GLY A 265 8.34 -3.70 -1.76
CA GLY A 265 9.63 -3.17 -1.32
C GLY A 265 10.83 -3.93 -1.89
N TYR A 266 10.75 -5.25 -2.06
CA TYR A 266 11.84 -6.04 -2.67
C TYR A 266 12.05 -5.68 -4.15
N VAL A 267 10.99 -5.58 -4.94
CA VAL A 267 11.10 -5.24 -6.35
C VAL A 267 11.48 -3.77 -6.56
N VAL A 268 10.86 -2.83 -5.83
CA VAL A 268 11.18 -1.39 -5.93
C VAL A 268 12.63 -1.14 -5.52
N HIS A 269 13.08 -1.74 -4.43
CA HIS A 269 14.49 -1.65 -4.02
C HIS A 269 15.43 -2.18 -5.12
N ALA A 270 15.14 -3.32 -5.71
CA ALA A 270 15.98 -3.89 -6.77
C ALA A 270 16.02 -3.03 -8.05
N LEU A 271 14.93 -2.33 -8.35
CA LEU A 271 14.83 -1.48 -9.55
C LEU A 271 15.43 -0.08 -9.35
N HIS A 272 15.29 0.51 -8.18
CA HIS A 272 15.62 1.93 -7.94
C HIS A 272 16.83 2.16 -7.02
N PHE A 273 17.31 1.14 -6.30
CA PHE A 273 18.49 1.27 -5.48
C PHE A 273 19.75 1.31 -6.35
N LYS A 274 20.35 2.49 -6.50
CA LYS A 274 21.67 2.64 -7.11
C LYS A 274 22.71 2.52 -6.00
N SER A 275 23.44 1.39 -5.94
CA SER A 275 24.66 1.28 -5.15
C SER A 275 25.58 2.41 -5.59
N ARG A 276 25.95 3.32 -4.69
CA ARG A 276 27.11 4.20 -4.94
C ARG A 276 28.33 3.29 -5.04
N GLY A 277 28.86 3.10 -6.25
CA GLY A 277 30.13 2.45 -6.45
C GLY A 277 31.12 3.07 -5.46
N ARG A 278 31.84 2.25 -4.70
CA ARG A 278 32.99 2.75 -3.92
C ARG A 278 33.88 3.51 -4.89
N PRO A 279 34.24 4.78 -4.62
CA PRO A 279 35.28 5.42 -5.41
C PRO A 279 36.54 4.53 -5.30
N THR A 280 36.95 3.94 -6.40
CA THR A 280 38.25 3.33 -6.52
C THR A 280 39.24 4.48 -6.48
N PHE A 281 39.82 4.72 -5.31
CA PHE A 281 41.05 5.52 -5.24
C PHE A 281 42.11 4.77 -6.02
N GLY A 282 42.33 5.21 -7.25
CA GLY A 282 43.51 4.78 -8.01
C GLY A 282 44.76 5.18 -7.21
N THR A 283 45.48 4.20 -6.70
CA THR A 283 46.83 4.41 -6.23
C THR A 283 47.67 4.76 -7.45
N GLY A 284 47.86 6.07 -7.65
CA GLY A 284 48.83 6.59 -8.57
C GLY A 284 50.22 6.15 -8.05
N GLY A 285 50.74 5.06 -8.63
CA GLY A 285 52.12 4.72 -8.50
C GLY A 285 52.97 5.77 -9.19
N GLY A 286 53.65 6.59 -8.40
CA GLY A 286 54.72 7.43 -8.91
C GLY A 286 55.85 6.54 -9.48
N LEU A 287 56.26 6.88 -10.66
CA LEU A 287 57.54 6.47 -11.20
C LEU A 287 58.48 7.68 -11.20
N LEU A 288 59.63 7.41 -10.65
CA LEU A 288 60.83 8.21 -10.79
C LEU A 288 61.20 8.48 -12.24
#